data_cb95cf0b99175fbb9e39f78c96a4d447
#
_entry.id   cb95cf0b99175fbb9e39f78c96a4d447
#
_cell.length_a   1.000
_cell.length_b   1.000
_cell.length_c   1.000
_cell.angle_alpha   90.00
_cell.angle_beta   90.00
_cell.angle_gamma   90.00
#
_symmetry.space_group_name_H-M   'P 1'
#
loop_
_entity.id
_entity.type
_entity.pdbx_description
1 polymer ?
#
loop_
_entity_poly.entity_id
_entity_poly.type
_entity_poly.pdbx_seq_one_letter_code
_entity_poly.pdbx_strand_id
1 'polypeptide(L)'
;MSKHIPISFEFFPTKTDAGAEKLKVVHQELQLLNPEFFSITYGAGGSTRERTLAAIAEFNGKGTPVAPHLSCIGDDKARIAELLDLYKDQGIDRIVALRGDLPSGQVGLGELPYATDLVRFIREHSGDHFKIEVAAYPEMHPQADSFDLDIQRFCDKANAGANAALTQFFFNPDAYFYFVDRIQKEGVNIPVAPGIMPITNASNLIRFADGTGAEIPRWIRKQLATYGDDTASIKAFGHEVIVKLCERLRSEEHTSELQSRRRIS
;
A
#
# COMPACT_ATOMS: atom_id res chain seq x y z
N MET A 1 27.84 -4.77 8.77
CA MET A 1 26.53 -5.20 9.32
C MET A 1 25.48 -4.89 8.27
N SER A 2 24.72 -5.87 7.78
CA SER A 2 23.63 -5.60 6.84
C SER A 2 22.56 -4.77 7.58
N LYS A 3 22.25 -3.59 7.06
CA LYS A 3 21.18 -2.74 7.61
C LYS A 3 19.87 -3.53 7.53
N HIS A 4 19.17 -3.68 8.64
CA HIS A 4 17.84 -4.31 8.64
C HIS A 4 16.88 -3.42 7.82
N ILE A 5 16.29 -3.98 6.78
CA ILE A 5 15.28 -3.29 5.97
C ILE A 5 13.92 -3.58 6.61
N PRO A 6 13.17 -2.56 7.04
CA PRO A 6 11.84 -2.78 7.57
C PRO A 6 10.93 -3.33 6.46
N ILE A 7 10.12 -4.33 6.81
CA ILE A 7 9.12 -4.94 5.92
C ILE A 7 7.75 -4.83 6.57
N SER A 8 6.71 -4.79 5.77
CA SER A 8 5.31 -4.89 6.18
C SER A 8 4.55 -5.80 5.23
N PHE A 9 3.43 -6.31 5.67
CA PHE A 9 2.58 -7.17 4.84
C PHE A 9 1.17 -6.61 4.81
N GLU A 10 0.54 -6.73 3.64
CA GLU A 10 -0.84 -6.32 3.43
C GLU A 10 -1.76 -7.54 3.34
N PHE A 11 -2.83 -7.52 4.12
CA PHE A 11 -3.85 -8.57 4.16
C PHE A 11 -5.18 -8.07 3.61
N PHE A 12 -5.84 -8.96 2.87
CA PHE A 12 -7.22 -8.78 2.46
C PHE A 12 -8.14 -9.54 3.43
N PRO A 13 -9.19 -8.89 3.99
CA PRO A 13 -10.18 -9.60 4.79
C PRO A 13 -10.80 -10.73 4.00
N THR A 14 -10.89 -11.90 4.60
CA THR A 14 -11.35 -13.11 3.92
C THR A 14 -12.88 -13.15 3.83
N LYS A 15 -13.40 -13.81 2.81
CA LYS A 15 -14.86 -13.93 2.59
C LYS A 15 -15.50 -15.10 3.33
N THR A 16 -14.70 -16.02 3.86
CA THR A 16 -15.16 -17.27 4.52
C THR A 16 -14.42 -17.50 5.81
N ASP A 17 -15.03 -18.25 6.74
CA ASP A 17 -14.40 -18.63 8.01
C ASP A 17 -13.16 -19.51 7.79
N ALA A 18 -13.22 -20.43 6.83
CA ALA A 18 -12.05 -21.25 6.44
C ALA A 18 -10.89 -20.39 5.91
N GLY A 19 -11.21 -19.28 5.21
CA GLY A 19 -10.22 -18.30 4.79
C GLY A 19 -9.64 -17.55 5.99
N ALA A 20 -10.46 -17.18 6.97
CA ALA A 20 -10.01 -16.50 8.18
C ALA A 20 -9.03 -17.38 8.98
N GLU A 21 -9.31 -18.66 9.15
CA GLU A 21 -8.38 -19.59 9.82
C GLU A 21 -7.04 -19.73 9.07
N LYS A 22 -7.07 -19.81 7.74
CA LYS A 22 -5.84 -19.80 6.93
C LYS A 22 -5.05 -18.51 7.11
N LEU A 23 -5.73 -17.37 7.16
CA LEU A 23 -5.08 -16.07 7.35
C LEU A 23 -4.39 -15.96 8.72
N LYS A 24 -4.97 -16.56 9.77
CA LYS A 24 -4.33 -16.66 11.10
C LYS A 24 -3.01 -17.42 11.04
N VAL A 25 -2.97 -18.55 10.33
CA VAL A 25 -1.74 -19.34 10.16
C VAL A 25 -0.69 -18.53 9.41
N VAL A 26 -1.07 -17.89 8.31
CA VAL A 26 -0.16 -17.04 7.52
C VAL A 26 0.35 -15.85 8.35
N HIS A 27 -0.51 -15.22 9.15
CA HIS A 27 -0.10 -14.14 10.05
C HIS A 27 0.98 -14.63 11.03
N GLN A 28 0.79 -15.78 11.66
CA GLN A 28 1.76 -16.35 12.61
C GLN A 28 3.11 -16.67 11.95
N GLU A 29 3.09 -17.22 10.73
CA GLU A 29 4.31 -17.50 9.96
C GLU A 29 5.05 -16.22 9.58
N LEU A 30 4.34 -15.19 9.07
CA LEU A 30 4.94 -13.92 8.67
C LEU A 30 5.43 -13.09 9.86
N GLN A 31 4.81 -13.24 11.03
CA GLN A 31 5.24 -12.58 12.27
C GLN A 31 6.67 -12.97 12.67
N LEU A 32 7.12 -14.18 12.31
CA LEU A 32 8.50 -14.64 12.56
C LEU A 32 9.55 -13.83 11.80
N LEU A 33 9.14 -13.09 10.76
CA LEU A 33 10.01 -12.19 10.01
C LEU A 33 10.15 -10.81 10.65
N ASN A 34 9.52 -10.59 11.82
CA ASN A 34 9.50 -9.33 12.57
C ASN A 34 9.09 -8.12 11.70
N PRO A 35 7.92 -8.16 11.03
CA PRO A 35 7.46 -7.04 10.24
C PRO A 35 7.18 -5.81 11.11
N GLU A 36 7.33 -4.62 10.53
CA GLU A 36 7.05 -3.37 11.21
C GLU A 36 5.55 -3.22 11.52
N PHE A 37 4.69 -3.67 10.59
CA PHE A 37 3.24 -3.72 10.78
C PHE A 37 2.59 -4.68 9.76
N PHE A 38 1.34 -5.02 10.05
CA PHE A 38 0.41 -5.64 9.09
C PHE A 38 -0.65 -4.63 8.70
N SER A 39 -0.78 -4.29 7.41
CA SER A 39 -1.92 -3.50 6.95
C SER A 39 -3.10 -4.40 6.58
N ILE A 40 -4.31 -3.90 6.82
CA ILE A 40 -5.55 -4.63 6.52
C ILE A 40 -6.40 -3.78 5.60
N THR A 41 -6.66 -4.29 4.39
CA THR A 41 -7.40 -3.55 3.38
C THR A 41 -8.85 -3.31 3.79
N TYR A 42 -9.38 -2.18 3.35
CA TYR A 42 -10.78 -1.80 3.57
C TYR A 42 -11.59 -2.09 2.31
N GLY A 43 -12.62 -2.90 2.46
CA GLY A 43 -13.50 -3.19 1.33
C GLY A 43 -14.61 -2.14 1.20
N ALA A 44 -14.88 -1.70 -0.01
CA ALA A 44 -16.01 -0.82 -0.32
C ALA A 44 -17.34 -1.59 -0.20
N GLY A 45 -18.08 -1.34 0.89
CA GLY A 45 -19.41 -1.92 1.11
C GLY A 45 -19.60 -2.56 2.51
N GLY A 46 -20.81 -2.52 3.03
CA GLY A 46 -21.11 -2.84 4.44
C GLY A 46 -20.58 -4.18 4.95
N SER A 47 -20.75 -5.28 4.21
CA SER A 47 -20.30 -6.61 4.64
C SER A 47 -18.76 -6.76 4.66
N THR A 48 -18.05 -5.96 3.89
CA THR A 48 -16.59 -5.94 3.87
C THR A 48 -16.01 -5.13 5.03
N ARG A 49 -16.71 -4.09 5.49
CA ARG A 49 -16.34 -3.29 6.67
C ARG A 49 -16.30 -4.14 7.95
N GLU A 50 -17.36 -4.90 8.22
CA GLU A 50 -17.42 -5.79 9.40
C GLU A 50 -16.27 -6.80 9.40
N ARG A 51 -15.94 -7.36 8.25
CA ARG A 51 -14.82 -8.30 8.10
C ARG A 51 -13.47 -7.64 8.30
N THR A 52 -13.30 -6.40 7.83
CA THR A 52 -12.11 -5.60 8.11
C THR A 52 -11.94 -5.37 9.61
N LEU A 53 -13.00 -4.90 10.28
CA LEU A 53 -12.98 -4.68 11.73
C LEU A 53 -12.72 -5.99 12.51
N ALA A 54 -13.32 -7.12 12.08
CA ALA A 54 -13.07 -8.42 12.68
C ALA A 54 -11.60 -8.87 12.50
N ALA A 55 -11.01 -8.65 11.33
CA ALA A 55 -9.59 -8.97 11.08
C ALA A 55 -8.66 -8.06 11.89
N ILE A 56 -8.98 -6.76 12.02
CA ILE A 56 -8.25 -5.83 12.88
C ILE A 56 -8.29 -6.32 14.33
N ALA A 57 -9.47 -6.62 14.87
CA ALA A 57 -9.64 -7.13 16.22
C ALA A 57 -8.92 -8.47 16.47
N GLU A 58 -8.88 -9.34 15.45
CA GLU A 58 -8.19 -10.63 15.51
C GLU A 58 -6.67 -10.49 15.60
N PHE A 59 -6.07 -9.52 14.86
CA PHE A 59 -4.60 -9.39 14.77
C PHE A 59 -4.03 -8.33 15.70
N ASN A 60 -4.84 -7.35 16.12
CA ASN A 60 -4.40 -6.31 17.04
C ASN A 60 -4.00 -6.90 18.40
N GLY A 61 -2.90 -6.41 18.97
CA GLY A 61 -2.37 -6.91 20.25
C GLY A 61 -1.62 -8.24 20.20
N LYS A 62 -1.40 -8.82 19.00
CA LYS A 62 -0.66 -10.08 18.82
C LYS A 62 0.85 -9.90 18.55
N GLY A 63 1.43 -8.80 19.03
CA GLY A 63 2.87 -8.54 19.00
C GLY A 63 3.32 -7.60 17.88
N THR A 64 2.76 -7.71 16.66
CA THR A 64 3.05 -6.79 15.56
C THR A 64 1.92 -5.78 15.41
N PRO A 65 2.21 -4.47 15.24
CA PRO A 65 1.20 -3.44 15.03
C PRO A 65 0.32 -3.71 13.81
N VAL A 66 -0.94 -3.29 13.89
CA VAL A 66 -1.89 -3.36 12.77
C VAL A 66 -2.15 -1.96 12.24
N ALA A 67 -2.14 -1.80 10.92
CA ALA A 67 -2.46 -0.57 10.21
C ALA A 67 -3.73 -0.75 9.35
N PRO A 68 -4.91 -0.37 9.85
CA PRO A 68 -6.13 -0.40 9.05
C PRO A 68 -6.02 0.51 7.82
N HIS A 69 -6.53 0.05 6.67
CA HIS A 69 -6.87 0.96 5.59
C HIS A 69 -8.13 1.73 5.98
N LEU A 70 -8.13 3.03 5.76
CA LEU A 70 -9.27 3.91 5.96
C LEU A 70 -9.59 4.61 4.65
N SER A 71 -10.77 4.34 4.10
CA SER A 71 -11.26 4.97 2.87
C SER A 71 -12.29 6.03 3.20
N CYS A 72 -12.21 7.20 2.53
CA CYS A 72 -13.13 8.30 2.78
C CYS A 72 -14.30 8.39 1.79
N ILE A 73 -14.18 7.76 0.62
CA ILE A 73 -15.20 7.92 -0.41
C ILE A 73 -16.54 7.30 0.01
N GLY A 74 -17.59 8.09 -0.10
CA GLY A 74 -18.95 7.66 0.25
C GLY A 74 -19.27 7.65 1.74
N ASP A 75 -18.32 7.98 2.62
CA ASP A 75 -18.55 8.21 4.05
C ASP A 75 -18.64 9.72 4.37
N ASP A 76 -19.32 10.08 5.44
CA ASP A 76 -19.33 11.41 6.02
C ASP A 76 -18.22 11.58 7.08
N LYS A 77 -17.94 12.81 7.45
CA LYS A 77 -16.92 13.14 8.47
C LYS A 77 -17.23 12.53 9.83
N ALA A 78 -18.52 12.47 10.21
CA ALA A 78 -18.93 11.90 11.49
C ALA A 78 -18.55 10.42 11.56
N ARG A 79 -18.79 9.69 10.50
CA ARG A 79 -18.46 8.27 10.42
C ARG A 79 -16.95 8.01 10.42
N ILE A 80 -16.19 8.83 9.72
CA ILE A 80 -14.72 8.76 9.75
C ILE A 80 -14.21 9.07 11.15
N ALA A 81 -14.75 10.08 11.86
CA ALA A 81 -14.40 10.40 13.24
C ALA A 81 -14.65 9.22 14.19
N GLU A 82 -15.83 8.58 14.10
CA GLU A 82 -16.14 7.38 14.88
C GLU A 82 -15.12 6.25 14.68
N LEU A 83 -14.68 6.01 13.45
CA LEU A 83 -13.66 4.99 13.15
C LEU A 83 -12.30 5.37 13.71
N LEU A 84 -11.90 6.63 13.61
CA LEU A 84 -10.64 7.12 14.18
C LEU A 84 -10.62 6.97 15.71
N ASP A 85 -11.73 7.33 16.38
CA ASP A 85 -11.85 7.16 17.83
C ASP A 85 -11.83 5.69 18.23
N LEU A 86 -12.55 4.82 17.49
CA LEU A 86 -12.49 3.38 17.70
C LEU A 86 -11.06 2.82 17.57
N TYR A 87 -10.30 3.27 16.57
CA TYR A 87 -8.91 2.84 16.38
C TYR A 87 -8.02 3.32 17.51
N LYS A 88 -8.20 4.55 18.01
CA LYS A 88 -7.48 5.06 19.19
C LYS A 88 -7.78 4.22 20.44
N ASP A 89 -9.06 3.92 20.69
CA ASP A 89 -9.48 3.11 21.83
C ASP A 89 -8.89 1.69 21.79
N GLN A 90 -8.63 1.17 20.61
CA GLN A 90 -7.96 -0.11 20.38
C GLN A 90 -6.42 -0.03 20.44
N GLY A 91 -5.85 1.16 20.70
CA GLY A 91 -4.40 1.36 20.76
C GLY A 91 -3.71 1.32 19.40
N ILE A 92 -4.44 1.53 18.31
CA ILE A 92 -3.89 1.60 16.95
C ILE A 92 -3.32 3.00 16.74
N ASP A 93 -2.08 3.07 16.30
CA ASP A 93 -1.32 4.30 16.09
C ASP A 93 -0.88 4.51 14.62
N ARG A 94 -1.25 3.61 13.71
CA ARG A 94 -0.91 3.67 12.28
C ARG A 94 -2.14 3.37 11.42
N ILE A 95 -2.31 4.12 10.35
CA ILE A 95 -3.39 3.92 9.37
C ILE A 95 -2.90 4.12 7.94
N VAL A 96 -3.53 3.46 6.98
CA VAL A 96 -3.34 3.69 5.55
C VAL A 96 -4.53 4.49 5.04
N ALA A 97 -4.33 5.79 4.80
CA ALA A 97 -5.38 6.72 4.38
C ALA A 97 -5.53 6.72 2.84
N LEU A 98 -6.70 6.32 2.38
CA LEU A 98 -7.03 6.15 0.96
C LEU A 98 -8.28 6.96 0.59
N ARG A 99 -8.42 7.31 -0.68
CA ARG A 99 -9.71 7.76 -1.19
C ARG A 99 -10.71 6.61 -1.20
N GLY A 100 -10.30 5.48 -1.70
CA GLY A 100 -11.13 4.33 -2.04
C GLY A 100 -11.75 4.45 -3.43
N ASP A 101 -12.44 3.38 -3.84
CA ASP A 101 -13.16 3.31 -5.10
C ASP A 101 -14.65 3.58 -4.87
N LEU A 102 -15.28 4.32 -5.78
CA LEU A 102 -16.73 4.55 -5.72
C LEU A 102 -17.47 3.23 -5.85
N PRO A 103 -18.32 2.87 -4.88
CA PRO A 103 -19.18 1.70 -5.03
C PRO A 103 -20.07 1.83 -6.27
N SER A 104 -20.28 0.72 -6.97
CA SER A 104 -21.16 0.69 -8.14
C SER A 104 -22.57 1.22 -7.78
N GLY A 105 -23.04 2.23 -8.51
CA GLY A 105 -24.35 2.84 -8.30
C GLY A 105 -24.41 3.99 -7.28
N GLN A 106 -23.29 4.34 -6.65
CA GLN A 106 -23.24 5.51 -5.78
C GLN A 106 -22.92 6.77 -6.57
N VAL A 107 -23.71 7.81 -6.38
CA VAL A 107 -23.52 9.13 -6.99
C VAL A 107 -23.07 10.10 -5.88
N GLY A 108 -21.87 10.66 -6.04
CA GLY A 108 -21.30 11.64 -5.11
C GLY A 108 -20.05 11.12 -4.39
N LEU A 109 -19.10 12.05 -4.16
CA LEU A 109 -17.79 11.74 -3.58
C LEU A 109 -17.77 11.78 -2.04
N GLY A 110 -18.90 12.12 -1.40
CA GLY A 110 -18.95 12.35 0.05
C GLY A 110 -18.36 13.70 0.47
N GLU A 111 -18.19 13.90 1.78
CA GLU A 111 -17.65 15.13 2.35
C GLU A 111 -16.12 15.25 2.25
N LEU A 112 -15.42 14.11 2.05
CA LEU A 112 -13.97 14.02 1.89
C LEU A 112 -13.69 13.38 0.52
N PRO A 113 -13.73 14.14 -0.58
CA PRO A 113 -13.67 13.60 -1.94
C PRO A 113 -12.31 13.02 -2.34
N TYR A 114 -11.24 13.39 -1.62
CA TYR A 114 -9.88 12.95 -1.93
C TYR A 114 -9.12 12.49 -0.69
N ALA A 115 -8.12 11.64 -0.89
CA ALA A 115 -7.23 11.19 0.19
C ALA A 115 -6.52 12.36 0.90
N THR A 116 -6.25 13.47 0.20
CA THR A 116 -5.69 14.70 0.78
C THR A 116 -6.63 15.30 1.82
N ASP A 117 -7.94 15.29 1.56
CA ASP A 117 -8.94 15.80 2.49
C ASP A 117 -9.07 14.89 3.72
N LEU A 118 -8.96 13.57 3.50
CA LEU A 118 -8.92 12.60 4.60
C LEU A 118 -7.70 12.83 5.49
N VAL A 119 -6.51 13.01 4.93
CA VAL A 119 -5.28 13.28 5.71
C VAL A 119 -5.43 14.54 6.54
N ARG A 120 -5.94 15.65 5.97
CA ARG A 120 -6.21 16.89 6.73
C ARG A 120 -7.19 16.64 7.86
N PHE A 121 -8.30 15.96 7.57
CA PHE A 121 -9.32 15.65 8.57
C PHE A 121 -8.77 14.78 9.71
N ILE A 122 -7.94 13.77 9.42
CA ILE A 122 -7.28 12.96 10.44
C ILE A 122 -6.40 13.84 11.34
N ARG A 123 -5.64 14.77 10.76
CA ARG A 123 -4.80 15.70 11.53
C ARG A 123 -5.62 16.66 12.37
N GLU A 124 -6.72 17.20 11.84
CA GLU A 124 -7.65 18.06 12.56
C GLU A 124 -8.32 17.33 13.74
N HIS A 125 -8.78 16.09 13.52
CA HIS A 125 -9.49 15.31 14.53
C HIS A 125 -8.58 14.66 15.58
N SER A 126 -7.42 14.18 15.15
CA SER A 126 -6.56 13.28 15.95
C SER A 126 -5.16 13.82 16.22
N GLY A 127 -4.81 15.00 15.70
CA GLY A 127 -3.44 15.54 15.82
C GLY A 127 -2.41 14.57 15.24
N ASP A 128 -1.35 14.36 16.02
CA ASP A 128 -0.22 13.50 15.63
C ASP A 128 -0.33 12.06 16.16
N HIS A 129 -1.51 11.67 16.64
CA HIS A 129 -1.71 10.31 17.17
C HIS A 129 -1.37 9.22 16.14
N PHE A 130 -1.83 9.37 14.91
CA PHE A 130 -1.63 8.37 13.87
C PHE A 130 -0.38 8.63 13.02
N LYS A 131 0.40 7.58 12.76
CA LYS A 131 1.27 7.53 11.59
C LYS A 131 0.41 7.28 10.36
N ILE A 132 0.36 8.24 9.45
CA ILE A 132 -0.48 8.18 8.24
C ILE A 132 0.36 7.74 7.07
N GLU A 133 0.05 6.55 6.54
CA GLU A 133 0.55 6.07 5.25
C GLU A 133 -0.43 6.47 4.15
N VAL A 134 0.07 6.84 2.98
CA VAL A 134 -0.77 7.17 1.81
C VAL A 134 -0.35 6.37 0.59
N ALA A 135 -1.27 6.14 -0.34
CA ALA A 135 -0.94 5.46 -1.59
C ALA A 135 -0.10 6.36 -2.51
N ALA A 136 0.88 5.73 -3.18
CA ALA A 136 1.68 6.29 -4.25
C ALA A 136 1.61 5.42 -5.51
N TYR A 137 1.78 6.02 -6.69
CA TYR A 137 1.68 5.33 -7.98
C TYR A 137 2.93 5.63 -8.81
N PRO A 138 3.97 4.78 -8.79
CA PRO A 138 5.19 5.00 -9.55
C PRO A 138 4.97 5.08 -11.06
N GLU A 139 3.96 4.36 -11.57
CA GLU A 139 3.60 4.26 -12.99
C GLU A 139 2.40 5.15 -13.38
N MET A 140 2.03 6.11 -12.55
CA MET A 140 0.86 6.99 -12.66
C MET A 140 -0.46 6.32 -12.23
N HIS A 141 -1.27 7.08 -11.48
CA HIS A 141 -2.62 6.66 -11.09
C HIS A 141 -3.53 6.52 -12.31
N PRO A 142 -4.33 5.42 -12.44
CA PRO A 142 -5.16 5.18 -13.63
C PRO A 142 -6.16 6.30 -13.97
N GLN A 143 -6.56 7.08 -12.97
CA GLN A 143 -7.50 8.20 -13.13
C GLN A 143 -6.80 9.57 -13.19
N ALA A 144 -5.47 9.61 -13.28
CA ALA A 144 -4.76 10.88 -13.45
C ALA A 144 -4.70 11.27 -14.92
N ASP A 145 -4.89 12.57 -15.20
CA ASP A 145 -4.85 13.09 -16.55
C ASP A 145 -3.41 13.18 -17.09
N SER A 146 -2.43 13.29 -16.20
CA SER A 146 -1.00 13.31 -16.53
C SER A 146 -0.16 12.88 -15.33
N PHE A 147 1.08 12.44 -15.61
CA PHE A 147 2.04 12.08 -14.57
C PHE A 147 2.39 13.28 -13.67
N ASP A 148 2.57 14.47 -14.24
CA ASP A 148 2.89 15.68 -13.48
C ASP A 148 1.76 16.05 -12.50
N LEU A 149 0.51 15.93 -12.92
CA LEU A 149 -0.63 16.17 -12.04
C LEU A 149 -0.73 15.11 -10.93
N ASP A 150 -0.40 13.84 -11.22
CA ASP A 150 -0.37 12.78 -10.20
C ASP A 150 0.72 13.03 -9.16
N ILE A 151 1.92 13.45 -9.59
CA ILE A 151 3.01 13.89 -8.69
C ILE A 151 2.54 15.04 -7.79
N GLN A 152 1.91 16.08 -8.36
CA GLN A 152 1.39 17.20 -7.58
C GLN A 152 0.37 16.74 -6.53
N ARG A 153 -0.59 15.91 -6.91
CA ARG A 153 -1.59 15.34 -5.98
C ARG A 153 -0.96 14.49 -4.88
N PHE A 154 0.12 13.78 -5.20
CA PHE A 154 0.89 13.07 -4.18
C PHE A 154 1.58 14.04 -3.21
N CYS A 155 2.23 15.08 -3.71
CA CYS A 155 2.85 16.12 -2.89
C CYS A 155 1.82 16.83 -1.99
N ASP A 156 0.61 17.07 -2.49
CA ASP A 156 -0.48 17.63 -1.70
C ASP A 156 -0.89 16.71 -0.53
N LYS A 157 -0.91 15.39 -0.73
CA LYS A 157 -1.16 14.41 0.35
C LYS A 157 -0.04 14.43 1.40
N ALA A 158 1.21 14.47 0.96
CA ALA A 158 2.36 14.54 1.85
C ALA A 158 2.33 15.82 2.69
N ASN A 159 2.10 16.97 2.04
CA ASN A 159 2.03 18.28 2.68
C ASN A 159 0.79 18.43 3.58
N ALA A 160 -0.26 17.66 3.36
CA ALA A 160 -1.43 17.60 4.24
C ALA A 160 -1.14 16.92 5.59
N GLY A 161 0.01 16.25 5.72
CA GLY A 161 0.46 15.66 6.97
C GLY A 161 0.67 14.13 6.93
N ALA A 162 0.82 13.51 5.76
CA ALA A 162 1.20 12.11 5.66
C ALA A 162 2.65 11.90 6.18
N ASN A 163 2.89 10.76 6.84
CA ASN A 163 4.19 10.43 7.40
C ASN A 163 5.04 9.58 6.46
N ALA A 164 4.40 8.74 5.65
CA ALA A 164 5.06 7.88 4.67
C ALA A 164 4.09 7.49 3.55
N ALA A 165 4.58 6.77 2.56
CA ALA A 165 3.78 6.26 1.47
C ALA A 165 4.06 4.79 1.19
N LEU A 166 3.02 4.07 0.74
CA LEU A 166 3.10 2.72 0.21
C LEU A 166 2.78 2.79 -1.28
N THR A 167 3.65 2.25 -2.14
CA THR A 167 3.35 2.31 -3.57
C THR A 167 2.38 1.20 -3.98
N GLN A 168 1.63 1.43 -5.05
CA GLN A 168 1.07 0.34 -5.83
C GLN A 168 2.21 -0.58 -6.27
N PHE A 169 1.93 -1.89 -6.40
CA PHE A 169 2.95 -2.80 -6.89
C PHE A 169 3.36 -2.46 -8.33
N PHE A 170 4.59 -2.74 -8.68
CA PHE A 170 5.19 -2.48 -9.99
C PHE A 170 6.26 -3.55 -10.28
N PHE A 171 6.66 -3.65 -11.55
CA PHE A 171 7.75 -4.54 -11.99
C PHE A 171 8.92 -3.78 -12.62
N ASN A 172 8.76 -2.47 -12.85
CA ASN A 172 9.81 -1.61 -13.36
C ASN A 172 10.40 -0.75 -12.23
N PRO A 173 11.59 -1.10 -11.70
CA PRO A 173 12.20 -0.33 -10.62
C PRO A 173 12.56 1.11 -11.04
N ASP A 174 12.81 1.37 -12.33
CA ASP A 174 13.17 2.71 -12.79
C ASP A 174 11.98 3.67 -12.68
N ALA A 175 10.73 3.18 -12.79
CA ALA A 175 9.54 3.99 -12.53
C ALA A 175 9.48 4.44 -11.05
N TYR A 176 9.82 3.55 -10.12
CA TYR A 176 9.89 3.88 -8.70
C TYR A 176 10.97 4.93 -8.41
N PHE A 177 12.18 4.75 -8.95
CA PHE A 177 13.27 5.72 -8.73
C PHE A 177 12.94 7.08 -9.33
N TYR A 178 12.34 7.09 -10.54
CA TYR A 178 11.90 8.34 -11.17
C TYR A 178 10.82 9.03 -10.35
N PHE A 179 9.85 8.29 -9.82
CA PHE A 179 8.82 8.83 -8.94
C PHE A 179 9.43 9.49 -7.69
N VAL A 180 10.33 8.76 -6.98
CA VAL A 180 10.99 9.28 -5.78
C VAL A 180 11.81 10.53 -6.07
N ASP A 181 12.60 10.53 -7.16
CA ASP A 181 13.38 11.69 -7.58
C ASP A 181 12.47 12.90 -7.90
N ARG A 182 11.32 12.66 -8.55
CA ARG A 182 10.38 13.75 -8.88
C ARG A 182 9.76 14.37 -7.62
N ILE A 183 9.28 13.60 -6.68
CA ILE A 183 8.69 14.15 -5.45
C ILE A 183 9.72 14.87 -4.57
N GLN A 184 10.97 14.39 -4.55
CA GLN A 184 12.06 15.06 -3.85
C GLN A 184 12.39 16.42 -4.47
N LYS A 185 12.34 16.55 -5.80
CA LYS A 185 12.50 17.83 -6.50
C LYS A 185 11.38 18.85 -6.19
N GLU A 186 10.17 18.34 -5.86
CA GLU A 186 9.05 19.14 -5.37
C GLU A 186 9.13 19.43 -3.84
N GLY A 187 10.22 19.02 -3.19
CA GLY A 187 10.47 19.28 -1.76
C GLY A 187 9.84 18.25 -0.80
N VAL A 188 9.26 17.17 -1.30
CA VAL A 188 8.67 16.11 -0.47
C VAL A 188 9.71 15.04 -0.17
N ASN A 189 9.98 14.81 1.13
CA ASN A 189 11.02 13.90 1.62
C ASN A 189 10.47 12.83 2.60
N ILE A 190 9.19 12.47 2.49
CA ILE A 190 8.66 11.36 3.29
C ILE A 190 9.16 10.01 2.76
N PRO A 191 9.33 8.99 3.63
CA PRO A 191 9.64 7.64 3.19
C PRO A 191 8.59 7.09 2.21
N VAL A 192 9.05 6.42 1.16
CA VAL A 192 8.18 5.74 0.18
C VAL A 192 8.56 4.27 0.16
N ALA A 193 7.71 3.40 0.70
CA ALA A 193 7.94 1.97 0.70
C ALA A 193 7.43 1.34 -0.61
N PRO A 194 8.28 0.59 -1.34
CA PRO A 194 7.87 -0.07 -2.58
C PRO A 194 6.90 -1.22 -2.29
N GLY A 195 5.76 -1.22 -2.96
CA GLY A 195 4.78 -2.31 -2.96
C GLY A 195 5.27 -3.46 -3.84
N ILE A 196 5.38 -4.64 -3.26
CA ILE A 196 5.85 -5.84 -3.95
C ILE A 196 4.74 -6.88 -3.97
N MET A 197 4.38 -7.35 -5.16
CA MET A 197 3.37 -8.40 -5.34
C MET A 197 4.02 -9.70 -5.83
N PRO A 198 4.01 -10.79 -5.02
CA PRO A 198 4.49 -12.09 -5.46
C PRO A 198 3.67 -12.64 -6.63
N ILE A 199 4.35 -13.18 -7.65
CA ILE A 199 3.73 -13.81 -8.81
C ILE A 199 3.49 -15.29 -8.50
N THR A 200 2.28 -15.63 -8.09
CA THR A 200 1.90 -17.02 -7.77
C THR A 200 0.87 -17.62 -8.73
N ASN A 201 0.18 -16.75 -9.49
CA ASN A 201 -0.85 -17.11 -10.45
C ASN A 201 -0.93 -16.03 -11.55
N ALA A 202 -0.78 -16.42 -12.81
CA ALA A 202 -0.72 -15.48 -13.93
C ALA A 202 -2.05 -14.74 -14.15
N SER A 203 -3.18 -15.44 -14.11
CA SER A 203 -4.50 -14.83 -14.33
C SER A 203 -4.87 -13.83 -13.23
N ASN A 204 -4.55 -14.16 -11.97
CA ASN A 204 -4.77 -13.23 -10.86
C ASN A 204 -3.89 -11.99 -10.99
N LEU A 205 -2.61 -12.16 -11.34
CA LEU A 205 -1.71 -11.04 -11.54
C LEU A 205 -2.23 -10.09 -12.63
N ILE A 206 -2.62 -10.61 -13.78
CA ILE A 206 -3.15 -9.82 -14.90
C ILE A 206 -4.40 -9.05 -14.45
N ARG A 207 -5.35 -9.73 -13.82
CA ARG A 207 -6.58 -9.10 -13.33
C ARG A 207 -6.30 -7.97 -12.33
N PHE A 208 -5.36 -8.17 -11.40
CA PHE A 208 -4.98 -7.11 -10.45
C PHE A 208 -4.30 -5.94 -11.15
N ALA A 209 -3.37 -6.21 -12.07
CA ALA A 209 -2.69 -5.18 -12.83
C ALA A 209 -3.67 -4.34 -13.68
N ASP A 210 -4.60 -4.99 -14.38
CA ASP A 210 -5.62 -4.30 -15.17
C ASP A 210 -6.55 -3.44 -14.29
N GLY A 211 -6.86 -3.89 -13.08
CA GLY A 211 -7.70 -3.14 -12.12
C GLY A 211 -6.99 -1.96 -11.45
N THR A 212 -5.68 -2.04 -11.28
CA THR A 212 -4.89 -1.04 -10.55
C THR A 212 -4.06 -0.12 -11.44
N GLY A 213 -4.01 -0.40 -12.75
CA GLY A 213 -3.19 0.32 -13.72
C GLY A 213 -1.69 0.00 -13.62
N ALA A 214 -1.30 -1.03 -12.86
CA ALA A 214 0.10 -1.46 -12.80
C ALA A 214 0.53 -2.12 -14.12
N GLU A 215 1.70 -1.74 -14.61
CA GLU A 215 2.23 -2.32 -15.84
C GLU A 215 2.92 -3.66 -15.58
N ILE A 216 2.51 -4.70 -16.31
CA ILE A 216 3.26 -5.95 -16.37
C ILE A 216 4.13 -5.91 -17.63
N PRO A 217 5.46 -5.83 -17.52
CA PRO A 217 6.37 -5.78 -18.67
C PRO A 217 6.13 -6.91 -19.65
N ARG A 218 6.24 -6.60 -20.94
CA ARG A 218 5.96 -7.56 -22.03
C ARG A 218 6.70 -8.88 -21.90
N TRP A 219 7.94 -8.86 -21.40
CA TRP A 219 8.74 -10.06 -21.23
C TRP A 219 8.17 -10.98 -20.13
N ILE A 220 7.63 -10.41 -19.03
CA ILE A 220 6.96 -11.16 -17.96
C ILE A 220 5.67 -11.79 -18.52
N ARG A 221 4.83 -11.00 -19.21
CA ARG A 221 3.59 -11.51 -19.83
C ARG A 221 3.87 -12.67 -20.80
N LYS A 222 4.90 -12.53 -21.64
CA LYS A 222 5.28 -13.59 -22.58
C LYS A 222 5.73 -14.85 -21.87
N GLN A 223 6.58 -14.72 -20.86
CA GLN A 223 7.08 -15.88 -20.13
C GLN A 223 5.96 -16.59 -19.37
N LEU A 224 5.09 -15.86 -18.67
CA LEU A 224 3.91 -16.45 -18.00
C LEU A 224 2.99 -17.18 -18.97
N ALA A 225 2.80 -16.66 -20.18
CA ALA A 225 1.98 -17.31 -21.21
C ALA A 225 2.57 -18.65 -21.69
N THR A 226 3.91 -18.84 -21.64
CA THR A 226 4.53 -20.12 -22.03
C THR A 226 4.30 -21.23 -21.02
N TYR A 227 4.01 -20.88 -19.76
CA TYR A 227 3.77 -21.87 -18.71
C TYR A 227 2.32 -22.36 -18.66
N GLY A 228 1.38 -21.65 -19.30
CA GLY A 228 -0.05 -22.00 -19.24
C GLY A 228 -0.53 -22.14 -17.80
N ASP A 229 -1.00 -23.34 -17.43
CA ASP A 229 -1.51 -23.65 -16.08
C ASP A 229 -0.46 -24.29 -15.15
N ASP A 230 0.80 -24.37 -15.58
CA ASP A 230 1.88 -24.89 -14.74
C ASP A 230 2.21 -23.94 -13.58
N THR A 231 1.50 -24.13 -12.47
CA THR A 231 1.64 -23.31 -11.27
C THR A 231 3.07 -23.40 -10.67
N ALA A 232 3.77 -24.51 -10.81
CA ALA A 232 5.12 -24.66 -10.27
C ALA A 232 6.12 -23.77 -11.02
N SER A 233 6.09 -23.79 -12.35
CA SER A 233 6.90 -22.93 -13.21
C SER A 233 6.56 -21.45 -13.04
N ILE A 234 5.26 -21.11 -12.91
CA ILE A 234 4.82 -19.73 -12.63
C ILE A 234 5.41 -19.22 -11.31
N LYS A 235 5.34 -20.01 -10.24
CA LYS A 235 5.89 -19.62 -8.93
C LYS A 235 7.41 -19.49 -8.93
N ALA A 236 8.12 -20.43 -9.58
CA ALA A 236 9.57 -20.38 -9.69
C ALA A 236 10.05 -19.13 -10.45
N PHE A 237 9.44 -18.86 -11.60
CA PHE A 237 9.71 -17.66 -12.38
C PHE A 237 9.34 -16.39 -11.62
N GLY A 238 8.16 -16.37 -10.98
CA GLY A 238 7.71 -15.25 -10.16
C GLY A 238 8.67 -14.93 -9.03
N HIS A 239 9.19 -15.95 -8.34
CA HIS A 239 10.20 -15.77 -7.30
C HIS A 239 11.46 -15.11 -7.86
N GLU A 240 11.98 -15.59 -9.01
CA GLU A 240 13.16 -15.00 -9.65
C GLU A 240 12.96 -13.52 -10.01
N VAL A 241 11.80 -13.18 -10.59
CA VAL A 241 11.44 -11.80 -10.95
C VAL A 241 11.44 -10.90 -9.71
N ILE A 242 10.77 -11.34 -8.64
CA ILE A 242 10.64 -10.53 -7.42
C ILE A 242 11.98 -10.39 -6.68
N VAL A 243 12.79 -11.44 -6.61
CA VAL A 243 14.13 -11.34 -6.01
C VAL A 243 14.98 -10.31 -6.74
N LYS A 244 15.03 -10.36 -8.08
CA LYS A 244 15.79 -9.38 -8.90
C LYS A 244 15.26 -7.95 -8.71
N LEU A 245 13.94 -7.77 -8.62
CA LEU A 245 13.34 -6.47 -8.33
C LEU A 245 13.79 -5.94 -6.96
N CYS A 246 13.69 -6.76 -5.91
CA CYS A 246 14.12 -6.39 -4.56
C CYS A 246 15.62 -6.08 -4.48
N GLU A 247 16.47 -6.87 -5.15
CA GLU A 247 17.92 -6.63 -5.22
C GLU A 247 18.22 -5.29 -5.90
N ARG A 248 17.54 -4.96 -6.99
CA ARG A 248 17.70 -3.68 -7.69
C ARG A 248 17.26 -2.49 -6.83
N LEU A 249 16.10 -2.58 -6.18
CA LEU A 249 15.61 -1.54 -5.26
C LEU A 249 16.60 -1.30 -4.11
N ARG A 250 17.14 -2.36 -3.53
CA ARG A 250 18.11 -2.29 -2.44
C ARG A 250 19.46 -1.67 -2.86
N SER A 251 19.95 -1.96 -4.07
CA SER A 251 21.24 -1.46 -4.55
C SER A 251 21.24 0.06 -4.75
N GLU A 252 20.14 0.64 -5.19
CA GLU A 252 20.01 2.08 -5.44
C GLU A 252 19.81 2.90 -4.15
N GLU A 253 19.13 2.36 -3.12
CA GLU A 253 19.08 3.02 -1.81
C GLU A 253 20.47 3.29 -1.25
N HIS A 254 21.40 2.32 -1.37
CA HIS A 254 22.79 2.52 -0.95
C HIS A 254 23.53 3.59 -1.77
N THR A 255 23.21 3.72 -3.05
CA THR A 255 23.85 4.70 -3.94
C THR A 255 23.36 6.12 -3.63
N SER A 256 22.08 6.32 -3.36
CA SER A 256 21.51 7.62 -3.00
C SER A 256 22.00 8.12 -1.63
N GLU A 257 22.14 7.23 -0.64
CA GLU A 257 22.75 7.58 0.66
C GLU A 257 24.22 8.01 0.53
N LEU A 258 25.00 7.35 -0.33
CA LEU A 258 26.40 7.72 -0.58
C LEU A 258 26.52 9.05 -1.33
N GLN A 259 25.62 9.36 -2.25
CA GLN A 259 25.59 10.65 -2.97
C GLN A 259 25.15 11.80 -2.06
N SER A 260 24.19 11.58 -1.16
CA SER A 260 23.78 12.61 -0.20
C SER A 260 24.90 12.96 0.78
N ARG A 261 25.68 11.97 1.24
CA ARG A 261 26.84 12.18 2.12
C ARG A 261 28.00 12.92 1.42
N ARG A 262 28.15 12.78 0.09
CA ARG A 262 29.19 13.51 -0.68
C ARG A 262 28.83 14.98 -0.96
N ARG A 263 27.57 15.38 -0.81
CA ARG A 263 27.12 16.78 -0.97
C ARG A 263 27.24 17.61 0.31
N ILE A 264 27.55 17.00 1.44
CA ILE A 264 27.67 17.64 2.78
C ILE A 264 29.15 17.77 3.21
N SER A 265 30.07 17.28 2.44
CA SER A 265 31.52 17.45 2.59
C SER A 265 32.08 18.28 1.40
#